data_8244c154b220f712e217888386d57f9c
#
_entry.id   8244c154b220f712e217888386d57f9c
#
_cell.length_a   1.000
_cell.length_b   1.000
_cell.length_c   1.000
_cell.angle_alpha   90.00
_cell.angle_beta   90.00
_cell.angle_gamma   90.00
#
_symmetry.space_group_name_H-M   'P 1'
#
loop_
_entity.id
_entity.type
_entity.pdbx_description
1 polymer ?
#
loop_
_entity_poly.entity_id
_entity_poly.type
_entity_poly.pdbx_seq_one_letter_code
_entity_poly.pdbx_strand_id
1 'polypeptide(L)'
;MTNNFEHSFAVIRFNEKTYISGGVMAVVKGTESAQRTLNDFEWCQSQEDRGAGWRYFLEETDLQPGTDPAKATRLRQLRLDLQESQAKTM
;
A
#
# COMPACT_ATOMS: atom_id res chain seq x y z
N MET A 1 19.70 -2.14 19.68
CA MET A 1 18.35 -2.63 19.86
C MET A 1 17.48 -2.29 18.66
N THR A 2 16.87 -3.29 18.11
CA THR A 2 16.06 -3.10 16.93
C THR A 2 14.67 -2.65 17.31
N ASN A 3 14.20 -1.61 16.67
CA ASN A 3 12.91 -1.03 16.93
C ASN A 3 11.92 -1.47 15.86
N ASN A 4 11.10 -2.44 16.18
CA ASN A 4 10.10 -2.92 15.22
C ASN A 4 9.05 -1.86 14.91
N PHE A 5 8.96 -0.83 15.75
CA PHE A 5 8.06 0.30 15.50
C PHE A 5 8.51 1.16 14.33
N GLU A 6 9.76 0.95 13.90
CA GLU A 6 10.36 1.73 12.83
C GLU A 6 10.13 1.14 11.45
N HIS A 7 9.36 0.08 11.35
CA HIS A 7 9.02 -0.50 10.06
C HIS A 7 8.26 0.50 9.20
N SER A 8 8.50 0.44 7.91
CA SER A 8 7.77 1.27 6.96
C SER A 8 6.52 0.54 6.48
N PHE A 9 5.50 1.33 6.17
CA PHE A 9 4.23 0.80 5.68
C PHE A 9 3.80 1.55 4.44
N ALA A 10 3.25 0.82 3.49
CA ALA A 10 2.64 1.40 2.30
C ALA A 10 1.13 1.42 2.50
N VAL A 11 0.53 2.56 2.18
CA VAL A 11 -0.93 2.67 2.10
C VAL A 11 -1.30 2.31 0.67
N ILE A 12 -2.10 1.28 0.49
CA ILE A 12 -2.42 0.74 -0.81
C ILE A 12 -3.92 0.91 -1.07
N ARG A 13 -4.23 1.38 -2.27
CA ARG A 13 -5.59 1.53 -2.73
C ARG A 13 -5.94 0.36 -3.63
N PHE A 14 -7.09 -0.24 -3.42
CA PHE A 14 -7.53 -1.36 -4.25
C PHE A 14 -9.04 -1.36 -4.35
N ASN A 15 -9.54 -2.01 -5.37
CA ASN A 15 -10.98 -2.12 -5.58
C ASN A 15 -11.41 -3.55 -5.28
N GLU A 16 -12.24 -3.72 -4.25
CA GLU A 16 -12.69 -5.03 -3.83
C GLU A 16 -13.75 -5.64 -4.73
N LYS A 17 -14.37 -4.83 -5.58
CA LYS A 17 -15.38 -5.32 -6.54
C LYS A 17 -14.76 -5.75 -7.86
N THR A 18 -13.76 -5.03 -8.33
CA THR A 18 -13.12 -5.29 -9.62
C THR A 18 -11.78 -5.99 -9.50
N TYR A 19 -11.22 -6.06 -8.28
CA TYR A 19 -9.89 -6.61 -7.97
C TYR A 19 -8.76 -5.84 -8.65
N ILE A 20 -9.02 -4.59 -9.01
CA ILE A 20 -8.01 -3.73 -9.63
C ILE A 20 -7.24 -3.00 -8.52
N SER A 21 -5.90 -2.99 -8.65
CA SER A 21 -5.05 -2.23 -7.74
C SER A 21 -5.04 -0.77 -8.14
N GLY A 22 -5.23 0.11 -7.15
CA GLY A 22 -5.08 1.55 -7.35
C GLY A 22 -3.67 2.04 -7.07
N GLY A 23 -2.79 1.14 -6.64
CA GLY A 23 -1.39 1.46 -6.40
C GLY A 23 -1.09 1.92 -4.99
N VAL A 24 0.17 2.30 -4.78
CA VAL A 24 0.64 2.82 -3.50
C VAL A 24 0.34 4.31 -3.41
N MET A 25 -0.34 4.70 -2.35
CA MET A 25 -0.72 6.09 -2.14
C MET A 25 0.31 6.85 -1.30
N ALA A 26 0.99 6.16 -0.40
CA ALA A 26 1.99 6.76 0.47
C ALA A 26 2.84 5.68 1.10
N VAL A 27 4.08 6.02 1.45
CA VAL A 27 4.95 5.15 2.25
C VAL A 27 5.34 5.95 3.49
N VAL A 28 5.04 5.43 4.66
CA VAL A 28 5.29 6.12 5.92
C VAL A 28 6.00 5.20 6.89
N LYS A 29 6.66 5.79 7.88
CA LYS A 29 7.43 5.06 8.88
C LYS A 29 6.64 4.94 10.17
N GLY A 30 6.57 3.73 10.69
CA GLY A 30 5.98 3.47 12.00
C GLY A 30 4.50 3.15 11.94
N THR A 31 4.08 2.28 12.84
CA THR A 31 2.71 1.78 12.90
C THR A 31 1.69 2.89 13.15
N GLU A 32 2.03 3.79 14.07
CA GLU A 32 1.12 4.86 14.44
C GLU A 32 0.89 5.83 13.28
N SER A 33 1.98 6.25 12.64
CA SER A 33 1.88 7.14 11.48
C SER A 33 1.15 6.45 10.33
N ALA A 34 1.38 5.17 10.15
CA ALA A 34 0.71 4.40 9.10
C ALA A 34 -0.79 4.37 9.33
N GLN A 35 -1.21 4.08 10.55
CA GLN A 35 -2.63 4.02 10.88
C GLN A 35 -3.30 5.39 10.71
N ARG A 36 -2.62 6.45 11.12
CA ARG A 36 -3.12 7.81 10.96
C ARG A 36 -3.29 8.16 9.50
N THR A 37 -2.30 7.82 8.67
CA THR A 37 -2.34 8.10 7.25
C THR A 37 -3.48 7.33 6.58
N LEU A 38 -3.64 6.06 6.94
CA LEU A 38 -4.74 5.24 6.43
C LEU A 38 -6.09 5.87 6.77
N ASN A 39 -6.25 6.29 8.02
CA ASN A 39 -7.49 6.91 8.47
C ASN A 39 -7.79 8.19 7.70
N ASP A 40 -6.75 8.98 7.41
CA ASP A 40 -6.91 10.21 6.64
C ASP A 40 -7.41 9.93 5.22
N PHE A 41 -6.83 8.92 4.57
CA PHE A 41 -7.28 8.54 3.23
C PHE A 41 -8.72 8.06 3.25
N GLU A 42 -9.08 7.25 4.24
CA GLU A 42 -10.44 6.75 4.37
C GLU A 42 -11.43 7.87 4.63
N TRP A 43 -11.04 8.81 5.49
CA TRP A 43 -11.90 9.94 5.83
C TRP A 43 -12.16 10.84 4.63
N CYS A 44 -11.14 11.05 3.79
CA CYS A 44 -11.23 11.92 2.63
C CYS A 44 -11.86 11.25 1.41
N GLN A 45 -12.12 9.96 1.50
CA GLN A 45 -12.66 9.19 0.39
C GLN A 45 -14.12 9.60 0.11
N SER A 46 -14.45 9.80 -1.16
CA SER A 46 -15.81 10.14 -1.54
C SER A 46 -16.75 8.94 -1.36
N GLN A 47 -18.03 9.21 -1.17
CA GLN A 47 -19.04 8.16 -1.09
C GLN A 47 -19.15 7.40 -2.41
N GLU A 48 -18.94 8.11 -3.51
CA GLU A 48 -18.96 7.51 -4.84
C GLU A 48 -17.85 6.46 -4.98
N ASP A 49 -16.64 6.80 -4.59
CA ASP A 49 -15.52 5.86 -4.66
C ASP A 49 -15.75 4.67 -3.73
N ARG A 50 -16.25 4.93 -2.53
CA ARG A 50 -16.55 3.87 -1.58
C ARG A 50 -17.61 2.92 -2.13
N GLY A 51 -18.66 3.48 -2.73
CA GLY A 51 -19.71 2.69 -3.35
C GLY A 51 -19.21 1.89 -4.55
N ALA A 52 -18.21 2.41 -5.25
CA ALA A 52 -17.60 1.70 -6.39
C ALA A 52 -16.67 0.56 -5.96
N GLY A 53 -16.39 0.44 -4.66
CA GLY A 53 -15.60 -0.67 -4.15
C GLY A 53 -14.17 -0.32 -3.76
N TRP A 54 -13.78 0.95 -3.84
CA TRP A 54 -12.43 1.36 -3.49
C TRP A 54 -12.19 1.31 -1.99
N ARG A 55 -11.04 0.75 -1.61
CA ARG A 55 -10.65 0.58 -0.21
C ARG A 55 -9.15 0.86 -0.08
N TYR A 56 -8.72 1.06 1.16
CA TYR A 56 -7.30 1.25 1.49
C TYR A 56 -6.89 0.21 2.51
N PHE A 57 -5.64 -0.23 2.43
CA PHE A 57 -5.07 -1.10 3.46
C PHE A 57 -3.59 -0.79 3.64
N LEU A 58 -3.04 -1.28 4.76
CA LEU A 58 -1.62 -1.12 5.07
C LEU A 58 -0.87 -2.39 4.73
N GLU A 59 0.32 -2.22 4.18
CA GLU A 59 1.21 -3.33 3.88
C GLU A 59 2.60 -2.97 4.36
N GLU A 60 3.19 -3.82 5.17
CA GLU A 60 4.56 -3.61 5.60
C GLU A 60 5.49 -3.67 4.40
N THR A 61 6.45 -2.74 4.33
CA THR A 61 7.32 -2.62 3.17
C THR A 61 8.73 -2.21 3.60
N ASP A 62 9.71 -2.52 2.78
CA ASP A 62 11.08 -2.07 2.98
C ASP A 62 11.40 -0.82 2.16
N LEU A 63 10.42 -0.26 1.49
CA LEU A 63 10.60 0.99 0.77
C LEU A 63 10.86 2.13 1.76
N GLN A 64 11.59 3.13 1.28
CA GLN A 64 11.90 4.29 2.11
C GLN A 64 10.66 5.14 2.36
N PRO A 65 10.45 5.61 3.59
CA PRO A 65 9.36 6.55 3.87
C PRO A 65 9.50 7.77 2.97
N GLY A 66 8.37 8.23 2.44
CA GLY A 66 8.36 9.37 1.54
C GLY A 66 8.68 9.02 0.09
N THR A 67 8.82 7.74 -0.23
CA THR A 67 9.00 7.32 -1.62
C THR A 67 7.85 7.83 -2.46
N ASP A 68 8.18 8.36 -3.63
CA ASP A 68 7.16 8.84 -4.58
C ASP A 68 6.13 7.73 -4.85
N PRO A 69 4.83 8.04 -4.75
CA PRO A 69 3.80 7.02 -4.96
C PRO A 69 3.89 6.26 -6.28
N ALA A 70 4.20 6.95 -7.37
CA ALA A 70 4.34 6.29 -8.66
C ALA A 70 5.51 5.32 -8.67
N LYS A 71 6.64 5.72 -8.08
CA LYS A 71 7.81 4.86 -7.97
C LYS A 71 7.53 3.68 -7.06
N ALA A 72 6.88 3.92 -5.94
CA ALA A 72 6.52 2.85 -4.99
C ALA A 72 5.60 1.83 -5.65
N THR A 73 4.64 2.31 -6.43
CA THR A 73 3.72 1.44 -7.15
C THR A 73 4.46 0.53 -8.12
N ARG A 74 5.42 1.09 -8.89
CA ARG A 74 6.21 0.31 -9.83
C ARG A 74 7.06 -0.73 -9.12
N LEU A 75 7.72 -0.34 -8.03
CA LEU A 75 8.58 -1.26 -7.28
C LEU A 75 7.79 -2.41 -6.67
N ARG A 76 6.62 -2.10 -6.15
CA ARG A 76 5.73 -3.12 -5.60
C ARG A 76 5.27 -4.09 -6.69
N GLN A 77 4.89 -3.55 -7.85
CA GLN A 77 4.44 -4.39 -8.96
C GLN A 77 5.56 -5.31 -9.45
N LEU A 78 6.77 -4.79 -9.55
CA LEU A 78 7.92 -5.62 -9.95
C LEU A 78 8.14 -6.76 -8.96
N ARG A 79 8.01 -6.49 -7.66
CA ARG A 79 8.17 -7.51 -6.64
C ARG A 79 7.10 -8.59 -6.74
N LEU A 80 5.85 -8.18 -6.96
CA LEU A 80 4.75 -9.12 -7.13
C LEU A 80 4.95 -9.99 -8.36
N ASP A 81 5.41 -9.39 -9.47
CA ASP A 81 5.69 -10.11 -10.70
C ASP A 81 6.79 -11.14 -10.50
N LEU A 82 7.84 -10.79 -9.75
CA LEU A 82 8.93 -11.71 -9.46
C LEU A 82 8.45 -12.88 -8.60
N GLN A 83 7.62 -12.62 -7.60
CA GLN A 83 7.07 -13.67 -6.76
C GLN A 83 6.20 -14.63 -7.57
N GLU A 84 5.37 -14.08 -8.44
CA GLU A 84 4.51 -14.87 -9.30
C GLU A 84 5.34 -15.73 -10.26
N SER A 85 6.37 -15.15 -10.83
CA SER A 85 7.28 -15.85 -11.72
C SER A 85 7.97 -17.01 -11.02
N GLN A 86 8.43 -16.79 -9.79
CA GLN A 86 9.08 -17.85 -9.00
C GLN A 86 8.10 -18.97 -8.67
N ALA A 87 6.85 -18.63 -8.37
CA ALA A 87 5.83 -19.62 -8.07
C ALA A 87 5.54 -20.51 -9.28
N LYS A 88 5.62 -19.95 -10.49
CA LYS A 88 5.34 -20.69 -11.71
C LYS A 88 6.45 -21.62 -12.14
N THR A 89 7.67 -21.42 -11.63
CA THR A 89 8.81 -22.27 -12.01
C THR A 89 8.93 -23.54 -11.20
N MET A 90 8.07 -23.74 -10.26
CA MET A 90 8.13 -24.92 -9.39
C MET A 90 7.31 -26.09 -9.93
#